data_685ee6cc371a97da4bc9d314d8625b13
#
_entry.id   685ee6cc371a97da4bc9d314d8625b13
#
_cell.length_a   1.000
_cell.length_b   1.000
_cell.length_c   1.000
_cell.angle_alpha   90.00
_cell.angle_beta   90.00
_cell.angle_gamma   90.00
#
_symmetry.space_group_name_H-M   'P 1'
#
loop_
_entity.id
_entity.type
_entity.pdbx_description
1 polymer ?
#
loop_
_entity_poly.entity_id
_entity_poly.type
_entity_poly.pdbx_seq_one_letter_code
_entity_poly.pdbx_strand_id
1 'polypeptide(L)'
;MRNIFASRFAFRLFSCRPIGHSITALGAVMIGAFLASGQAVAAPQPLFFPFFPLPPMQYAPPPVQLTPSDDEGTIVEMPARLRRQVVSYATREAPGTVLIDTPNTYLYYVLGAGQAIRYGIGVGRDGFTWSGVQSVTRKAEWPDWTPPPEMIARQPYLPRHMAGGPGNPLGARAMYLGGTVYRIHGTNAPETIGTHVSSGCIRLTNDDVSDLYSRVNVGTRVIVLPMERRADN
;
A
#
# COMPACT_ATOMS: atom_id res chain seq x y z
N MET A 1 -9.25 -54.11 -31.67
CA MET A 1 -10.28 -53.20 -32.14
C MET A 1 -10.00 -51.87 -31.47
N ARG A 2 -9.19 -51.02 -32.05
CA ARG A 2 -9.37 -49.91 -32.99
C ARG A 2 -10.50 -48.99 -32.54
N ASN A 3 -10.14 -47.77 -31.99
CA ASN A 3 -10.59 -46.53 -32.59
C ASN A 3 -9.77 -45.36 -32.04
N ILE A 4 -9.06 -44.72 -32.96
CA ILE A 4 -8.28 -43.51 -32.87
C ILE A 4 -9.26 -42.36 -33.21
N PHE A 5 -9.39 -41.34 -32.34
CA PHE A 5 -9.97 -40.05 -32.73
C PHE A 5 -8.92 -38.94 -32.55
N ALA A 6 -8.34 -38.58 -33.70
CA ALA A 6 -7.53 -37.37 -33.81
C ALA A 6 -8.45 -36.19 -34.13
N SER A 7 -8.52 -35.21 -33.25
CA SER A 7 -9.18 -33.91 -33.51
C SER A 7 -8.13 -32.88 -33.89
N ARG A 8 -8.16 -32.46 -35.15
CA ARG A 8 -7.33 -31.38 -35.71
C ARG A 8 -7.97 -30.05 -35.35
N PHE A 9 -7.31 -29.23 -34.56
CA PHE A 9 -7.66 -27.82 -34.40
C PHE A 9 -6.90 -26.99 -35.44
N ALA A 10 -7.66 -26.35 -36.34
CA ALA A 10 -7.16 -25.47 -37.38
C ALA A 10 -6.86 -24.08 -36.78
N PHE A 11 -5.62 -23.64 -36.94
CA PHE A 11 -5.19 -22.27 -36.69
C PHE A 11 -5.72 -21.32 -37.78
N ARG A 12 -6.60 -20.40 -37.43
CA ARG A 12 -6.97 -19.28 -38.32
C ARG A 12 -6.04 -18.08 -38.02
N LEU A 13 -5.18 -17.80 -38.97
CA LEU A 13 -4.41 -16.58 -39.07
C LEU A 13 -5.34 -15.42 -39.46
N PHE A 14 -5.53 -14.45 -38.59
CA PHE A 14 -6.13 -13.15 -38.92
C PHE A 14 -5.06 -12.21 -39.43
N SER A 15 -5.12 -11.91 -40.73
CA SER A 15 -4.32 -10.90 -41.42
C SER A 15 -4.91 -9.52 -41.13
N CYS A 16 -4.20 -8.67 -40.45
CA CYS A 16 -4.51 -7.24 -40.28
C CYS A 16 -3.90 -6.45 -41.44
N ARG A 17 -4.72 -5.83 -42.28
CA ARG A 17 -4.33 -4.86 -43.30
C ARG A 17 -4.16 -3.47 -42.67
N PRO A 18 -3.14 -2.71 -43.02
CA PRO A 18 -3.04 -1.29 -42.63
C PRO A 18 -3.86 -0.43 -43.62
N ILE A 19 -4.72 0.43 -43.08
CA ILE A 19 -5.43 1.48 -43.83
C ILE A 19 -4.55 2.74 -43.77
N GLY A 20 -3.96 3.06 -44.89
CA GLY A 20 -3.29 4.35 -45.09
C GLY A 20 -4.32 5.43 -45.40
N HIS A 21 -4.27 6.55 -44.70
CA HIS A 21 -4.91 7.79 -45.07
C HIS A 21 -3.86 8.88 -45.22
N SER A 22 -3.55 9.18 -46.48
CA SER A 22 -2.84 10.41 -46.88
C SER A 22 -3.84 11.56 -46.89
N ILE A 23 -3.60 12.59 -46.09
CA ILE A 23 -4.28 13.88 -46.19
C ILE A 23 -3.22 14.94 -46.54
N THR A 24 -3.19 15.31 -47.81
CA THR A 24 -2.52 16.51 -48.32
C THR A 24 -3.47 17.69 -48.12
N ALA A 25 -3.10 18.65 -47.28
CA ALA A 25 -3.78 19.96 -47.21
C ALA A 25 -2.77 21.05 -47.55
N LEU A 26 -2.95 21.64 -48.74
CA LEU A 26 -2.41 22.92 -49.14
C LEU A 26 -3.13 24.02 -48.35
N GLY A 27 -2.42 24.82 -47.58
CA GLY A 27 -2.95 25.99 -46.89
C GLY A 27 -2.15 27.25 -47.27
N ALA A 28 -2.84 28.18 -47.89
CA ALA A 28 -2.32 29.45 -48.46
C ALA A 28 -1.78 30.38 -47.37
N VAL A 29 -0.62 30.98 -47.66
CA VAL A 29 -0.01 32.06 -46.89
C VAL A 29 -0.74 33.37 -47.24
N MET A 30 -1.42 33.96 -46.27
CA MET A 30 -1.93 35.33 -46.32
C MET A 30 -1.02 36.24 -45.49
N ILE A 31 -0.21 37.06 -46.16
CA ILE A 31 0.61 38.09 -45.53
C ILE A 31 -0.31 39.31 -45.29
N GLY A 32 -0.76 39.51 -44.08
CA GLY A 32 -1.43 40.72 -43.63
C GLY A 32 -0.43 41.69 -42.99
N ALA A 33 -0.12 42.77 -43.65
CA ALA A 33 0.66 43.87 -43.08
C ALA A 33 -0.22 44.67 -42.12
N PHE A 34 0.04 44.57 -40.82
CA PHE A 34 -0.54 45.44 -39.80
C PHE A 34 0.42 46.58 -39.50
N LEU A 35 0.01 47.81 -39.88
CA LEU A 35 0.62 49.05 -39.44
C LEU A 35 0.28 49.24 -37.94
N ALA A 36 1.25 49.02 -37.07
CA ALA A 36 1.12 49.29 -35.64
C ALA A 36 1.43 50.77 -35.38
N SER A 37 0.38 51.54 -35.07
CA SER A 37 0.51 52.86 -34.48
C SER A 37 1.00 52.71 -33.03
N GLY A 38 2.25 53.14 -32.79
CA GLY A 38 2.88 53.14 -31.48
C GLY A 38 2.19 54.10 -30.53
N GLN A 39 1.54 53.58 -29.49
CA GLN A 39 1.23 54.36 -28.27
C GLN A 39 2.38 54.15 -27.29
N ALA A 40 3.08 55.19 -26.96
CA ALA A 40 4.09 55.21 -25.92
C ALA A 40 3.39 55.06 -24.55
N VAL A 41 3.45 53.88 -23.99
CA VAL A 41 3.07 53.63 -22.59
C VAL A 41 4.23 54.08 -21.71
N ALA A 42 4.01 55.13 -20.92
CA ALA A 42 4.98 55.60 -19.93
C ALA A 42 5.24 54.47 -18.92
N ALA A 43 6.52 54.08 -18.80
CA ALA A 43 6.95 53.09 -17.82
C ALA A 43 6.71 53.63 -16.39
N PRO A 44 6.16 52.82 -15.46
CA PRO A 44 6.05 53.23 -14.07
C PRO A 44 7.45 53.37 -13.46
N GLN A 45 7.68 54.52 -12.82
CA GLN A 45 8.91 54.83 -12.10
C GLN A 45 9.07 53.85 -10.94
N PRO A 46 10.26 53.26 -10.71
CA PRO A 46 10.50 52.44 -9.52
C PRO A 46 10.45 53.30 -8.27
N LEU A 47 9.51 53.05 -7.39
CA LEU A 47 9.49 53.63 -6.04
C LEU A 47 10.65 53.04 -5.25
N PHE A 48 11.71 53.78 -5.10
CA PHE A 48 12.80 53.47 -4.17
C PHE A 48 12.27 53.67 -2.74
N PHE A 49 11.90 52.56 -2.08
CA PHE A 49 11.79 52.58 -0.63
C PHE A 49 13.17 52.48 -0.04
N PRO A 50 13.59 53.37 0.89
CA PRO A 50 14.85 53.22 1.56
C PRO A 50 14.75 51.96 2.45
N PHE A 51 15.60 50.97 2.14
CA PHE A 51 15.80 49.83 3.00
C PHE A 51 16.43 50.31 4.31
N PHE A 52 15.63 50.43 5.35
CA PHE A 52 16.15 50.48 6.71
C PHE A 52 16.52 49.08 7.11
N PRO A 53 17.77 48.76 7.47
CA PRO A 53 18.12 47.47 8.02
C PRO A 53 17.40 47.30 9.35
N LEU A 54 16.43 46.37 9.38
CA LEU A 54 15.83 45.96 10.64
C LEU A 54 16.93 45.34 11.50
N PRO A 55 17.03 45.71 12.79
CA PRO A 55 17.96 45.05 13.70
C PRO A 55 17.64 43.55 13.75
N PRO A 56 18.65 42.67 13.88
CA PRO A 56 18.40 41.24 14.00
C PRO A 56 17.50 40.98 15.20
N MET A 57 16.26 40.54 14.95
CA MET A 57 15.41 40.03 16.02
C MET A 57 16.10 38.79 16.57
N GLN A 58 16.75 38.92 17.71
CA GLN A 58 17.16 37.77 18.51
C GLN A 58 15.88 37.10 19.04
N TYR A 59 15.38 36.13 18.30
CA TYR A 59 14.34 35.22 18.78
C TYR A 59 15.00 34.31 19.82
N ALA A 60 15.03 34.75 21.09
CA ALA A 60 15.31 33.83 22.17
C ALA A 60 14.09 32.92 22.30
N PRO A 61 14.21 31.61 22.07
CA PRO A 61 13.12 30.71 22.35
C PRO A 61 12.75 30.85 23.83
N PRO A 62 11.45 30.87 24.18
CA PRO A 62 11.04 30.88 25.56
C PRO A 62 11.69 29.70 26.29
N PRO A 63 12.11 29.86 27.57
CA PRO A 63 12.67 28.76 28.32
C PRO A 63 11.64 27.63 28.34
N VAL A 64 12.00 26.48 27.72
CA VAL A 64 11.23 25.26 27.83
C VAL A 64 11.29 24.87 29.29
N GLN A 65 10.26 25.22 30.05
CA GLN A 65 10.03 24.60 31.35
C GLN A 65 9.74 23.13 31.06
N LEU A 66 10.75 22.29 31.22
CA LEU A 66 10.59 20.87 31.39
C LEU A 66 9.85 20.66 32.73
N THR A 67 8.53 20.81 32.67
CA THR A 67 7.72 20.14 33.68
C THR A 67 7.96 18.65 33.43
N PRO A 68 8.31 17.85 34.46
CA PRO A 68 8.20 16.41 34.31
C PRO A 68 6.74 16.15 33.98
N SER A 69 6.45 15.91 32.72
CA SER A 69 5.19 15.28 32.33
C SER A 69 5.31 13.86 32.86
N ASP A 70 4.56 13.55 33.91
CA ASP A 70 4.17 12.19 34.26
C ASP A 70 3.27 11.62 33.13
N ASP A 71 3.75 11.77 31.91
CA ASP A 71 3.29 11.00 30.77
C ASP A 71 4.07 9.67 30.82
N GLU A 72 3.77 8.88 31.87
CA GLU A 72 3.80 7.45 31.74
C GLU A 72 2.87 7.15 30.55
N GLY A 73 3.45 7.21 29.34
CA GLY A 73 2.78 6.82 28.11
C GLY A 73 2.13 5.49 28.40
N THR A 74 0.83 5.49 28.55
CA THR A 74 0.04 4.28 28.80
C THR A 74 0.41 3.37 27.66
N ILE A 75 1.31 2.41 27.91
CA ILE A 75 1.64 1.35 26.96
C ILE A 75 0.32 0.65 26.79
N VAL A 76 -0.40 0.94 25.71
CA VAL A 76 -1.65 0.27 25.36
C VAL A 76 -1.28 -1.18 25.10
N GLU A 77 -1.37 -1.97 26.18
CA GLU A 77 -1.01 -3.38 26.10
C GLU A 77 -1.94 -4.08 25.12
N MET A 78 -1.35 -4.74 24.13
CA MET A 78 -2.12 -5.48 23.14
C MET A 78 -3.04 -6.51 23.82
N PRO A 79 -4.35 -6.53 23.52
CA PRO A 79 -5.29 -7.51 24.08
C PRO A 79 -4.77 -8.94 23.96
N ALA A 80 -4.87 -9.72 25.02
CA ALA A 80 -4.33 -11.09 25.08
C ALA A 80 -4.75 -11.97 23.89
N ARG A 81 -6.00 -11.80 23.42
CA ARG A 81 -6.52 -12.51 22.24
C ARG A 81 -5.73 -12.25 20.95
N LEU A 82 -5.12 -11.06 20.82
CA LEU A 82 -4.37 -10.64 19.61
C LEU A 82 -2.88 -10.97 19.71
N ARG A 83 -2.39 -11.39 20.86
CA ARG A 83 -0.98 -11.78 21.02
C ARG A 83 -0.69 -13.05 20.24
N ARG A 84 0.51 -13.13 19.68
CA ARG A 84 1.01 -14.32 18.99
C ARG A 84 1.01 -15.52 19.93
N GLN A 85 0.47 -16.64 19.45
CA GLN A 85 0.45 -17.89 20.22
C GLN A 85 0.28 -19.12 19.31
N VAL A 86 0.75 -20.27 19.75
CA VAL A 86 0.46 -21.55 19.11
C VAL A 86 -0.93 -21.99 19.56
N VAL A 87 -1.76 -22.37 18.60
CA VAL A 87 -3.14 -22.81 18.83
C VAL A 87 -3.42 -24.13 18.14
N SER A 88 -4.41 -24.89 18.65
CA SER A 88 -4.99 -25.99 17.89
C SER A 88 -5.75 -25.44 16.70
N TYR A 89 -5.46 -25.94 15.49
CA TYR A 89 -6.04 -25.45 14.26
C TYR A 89 -6.22 -26.60 13.27
N ALA A 90 -7.42 -27.14 13.22
CA ALA A 90 -7.73 -28.24 12.30
C ALA A 90 -7.87 -27.67 10.87
N THR A 91 -6.98 -28.07 9.98
CA THR A 91 -6.98 -27.68 8.58
C THR A 91 -6.47 -28.79 7.68
N ARG A 92 -6.84 -28.78 6.41
CA ARG A 92 -6.29 -29.66 5.36
C ARG A 92 -5.13 -29.01 4.60
N GLU A 93 -4.84 -27.74 4.89
CA GLU A 93 -3.76 -27.03 4.24
C GLU A 93 -2.38 -27.52 4.73
N ALA A 94 -1.42 -27.57 3.82
CA ALA A 94 -0.07 -28.05 4.11
C ALA A 94 0.66 -27.13 5.12
N PRO A 95 1.58 -27.68 5.94
CA PRO A 95 2.49 -26.87 6.74
C PRO A 95 3.18 -25.81 5.92
N GLY A 96 3.35 -24.61 6.48
CA GLY A 96 3.91 -23.44 5.78
C GLY A 96 2.86 -22.58 5.07
N THR A 97 1.61 -23.03 4.95
CA THR A 97 0.53 -22.21 4.39
C THR A 97 0.14 -21.10 5.37
N VAL A 98 -0.16 -19.92 4.84
CA VAL A 98 -0.72 -18.80 5.58
C VAL A 98 -2.22 -18.72 5.32
N LEU A 99 -3.04 -18.71 6.37
CA LEU A 99 -4.49 -18.49 6.28
C LEU A 99 -4.84 -17.18 6.97
N ILE A 100 -5.66 -16.35 6.30
CA ILE A 100 -6.10 -15.05 6.81
C ILE A 100 -7.59 -15.11 7.05
N ASP A 101 -7.98 -14.97 8.30
CA ASP A 101 -9.35 -14.91 8.77
C ASP A 101 -9.71 -13.45 9.03
N THR A 102 -10.15 -12.80 7.98
CA THR A 102 -10.47 -11.36 7.99
C THR A 102 -11.57 -11.01 9.00
N PRO A 103 -12.70 -11.75 9.09
CA PRO A 103 -13.76 -11.45 10.05
C PRO A 103 -13.31 -11.45 11.50
N ASN A 104 -12.39 -12.36 11.86
CA ASN A 104 -11.93 -12.54 13.23
C ASN A 104 -10.63 -11.79 13.53
N THR A 105 -10.05 -11.11 12.53
CA THR A 105 -8.78 -10.37 12.63
C THR A 105 -7.60 -11.25 13.06
N TYR A 106 -7.51 -12.46 12.48
CA TYR A 106 -6.43 -13.40 12.74
C TYR A 106 -5.72 -13.85 11.46
N LEU A 107 -4.43 -14.08 11.58
CA LEU A 107 -3.63 -14.80 10.61
C LEU A 107 -3.08 -16.06 11.26
N TYR A 108 -3.13 -17.17 10.54
CA TYR A 108 -2.62 -18.46 10.97
C TYR A 108 -1.50 -18.93 10.05
N TYR A 109 -0.33 -19.24 10.61
CA TYR A 109 0.75 -19.94 9.92
C TYR A 109 0.68 -21.42 10.30
N VAL A 110 0.37 -22.29 9.35
CA VAL A 110 0.15 -23.72 9.58
C VAL A 110 1.47 -24.40 9.94
N LEU A 111 1.51 -25.09 11.10
CA LEU A 111 2.66 -25.86 11.53
C LEU A 111 2.55 -27.34 11.15
N GLY A 112 1.35 -27.83 10.89
CA GLY A 112 1.03 -29.25 10.79
C GLY A 112 0.58 -29.85 12.10
N ALA A 113 0.28 -31.15 12.11
CA ALA A 113 -0.21 -31.88 13.30
C ALA A 113 -1.39 -31.20 14.03
N GLY A 114 -2.28 -30.52 13.29
CA GLY A 114 -3.43 -29.82 13.87
C GLY A 114 -3.07 -28.55 14.65
N GLN A 115 -1.92 -27.93 14.37
CA GLN A 115 -1.46 -26.72 15.03
C GLN A 115 -1.13 -25.60 14.04
N ALA A 116 -1.26 -24.37 14.49
CA ALA A 116 -0.82 -23.16 13.79
C ALA A 116 -0.31 -22.11 14.78
N ILE A 117 0.55 -21.21 14.29
CA ILE A 117 0.84 -19.96 14.99
C ILE A 117 -0.25 -18.96 14.58
N ARG A 118 -0.97 -18.44 15.57
CA ARG A 118 -1.97 -17.39 15.38
C ARG A 118 -1.37 -16.04 15.70
N TYR A 119 -1.59 -15.06 14.81
CA TYR A 119 -1.22 -13.65 14.96
C TYR A 119 -2.49 -12.80 14.95
N GLY A 120 -2.55 -11.77 15.77
CA GLY A 120 -3.54 -10.71 15.63
C GLY A 120 -3.20 -9.81 14.44
N ILE A 121 -4.19 -9.45 13.64
CA ILE A 121 -3.98 -8.63 12.45
C ILE A 121 -4.97 -7.47 12.36
N GLY A 122 -4.55 -6.38 11.69
CA GLY A 122 -5.45 -5.37 11.16
C GLY A 122 -5.76 -5.66 9.69
N VAL A 123 -7.01 -5.44 9.28
CA VAL A 123 -7.52 -5.83 7.97
C VAL A 123 -8.21 -4.67 7.24
N GLY A 124 -8.65 -4.90 6.00
CA GLY A 124 -9.39 -3.95 5.19
C GLY A 124 -10.70 -3.52 5.86
N ARG A 125 -10.99 -2.20 5.82
CA ARG A 125 -12.31 -1.67 6.18
C ARG A 125 -13.35 -2.11 5.17
N ASP A 126 -14.62 -1.86 5.47
CA ASP A 126 -15.74 -2.17 4.56
C ASP A 126 -15.49 -1.60 3.16
N GLY A 127 -15.80 -2.41 2.14
CA GLY A 127 -15.52 -2.12 0.75
C GLY A 127 -14.05 -2.32 0.30
N PHE A 128 -13.15 -2.69 1.22
CA PHE A 128 -11.74 -3.01 0.93
C PHE A 128 -11.36 -4.42 1.39
N THR A 129 -12.35 -5.28 1.57
CA THR A 129 -12.14 -6.70 1.86
C THR A 129 -12.03 -7.49 0.57
N TRP A 130 -11.26 -8.57 0.62
CA TRP A 130 -11.06 -9.47 -0.50
C TRP A 130 -10.85 -10.89 0.03
N SER A 131 -11.04 -11.88 -0.82
CA SER A 131 -10.80 -13.29 -0.51
C SER A 131 -10.17 -13.99 -1.70
N GLY A 132 -9.62 -15.17 -1.46
CA GLY A 132 -9.00 -15.99 -2.51
C GLY A 132 -7.62 -16.49 -2.15
N VAL A 133 -6.94 -17.06 -3.13
CA VAL A 133 -5.62 -17.67 -2.97
C VAL A 133 -4.58 -16.83 -3.72
N GLN A 134 -3.51 -16.50 -3.01
CA GLN A 134 -2.33 -15.82 -3.54
C GLN A 134 -1.06 -16.59 -3.17
N SER A 135 0.06 -16.13 -3.67
CA SER A 135 1.38 -16.55 -3.20
C SER A 135 2.24 -15.34 -2.87
N VAL A 136 3.18 -15.50 -1.94
CA VAL A 136 4.18 -14.47 -1.68
C VAL A 136 5.11 -14.39 -2.89
N THR A 137 5.15 -13.23 -3.55
CA THR A 137 5.98 -13.03 -4.77
C THR A 137 7.26 -12.27 -4.49
N ARG A 138 7.28 -11.48 -3.42
CA ARG A 138 8.45 -10.70 -3.00
C ARG A 138 8.40 -10.45 -1.51
N LYS A 139 9.59 -10.35 -0.90
CA LYS A 139 9.82 -9.98 0.49
C LYS A 139 10.71 -8.76 0.55
N ALA A 140 10.49 -7.87 1.51
CA ALA A 140 11.35 -6.70 1.73
C ALA A 140 11.44 -6.35 3.22
N GLU A 141 12.63 -5.90 3.63
CA GLU A 141 12.89 -5.34 4.96
C GLU A 141 12.84 -3.82 4.87
N TRP A 142 12.20 -3.19 5.84
CA TRP A 142 12.01 -1.75 5.88
C TRP A 142 11.72 -1.14 4.51
N PRO A 143 10.63 -1.60 3.83
CA PRO A 143 10.36 -1.19 2.46
C PRO A 143 9.98 0.29 2.38
N ASP A 144 10.34 0.92 1.28
CA ASP A 144 9.78 2.22 0.92
C ASP A 144 8.28 2.10 0.66
N TRP A 145 7.56 3.15 0.97
CA TRP A 145 6.13 3.25 0.73
C TRP A 145 5.80 4.32 -0.30
N THR A 146 5.10 3.91 -1.34
CA THR A 146 4.49 4.79 -2.33
C THR A 146 2.99 4.52 -2.30
N PRO A 147 2.16 5.50 -1.89
CA PRO A 147 0.71 5.32 -1.89
C PRO A 147 0.20 5.04 -3.30
N PRO A 148 -0.76 4.10 -3.45
CA PRO A 148 -1.44 3.90 -4.73
C PRO A 148 -2.15 5.18 -5.20
N PRO A 149 -2.28 5.40 -6.53
CA PRO A 149 -2.94 6.60 -7.07
C PRO A 149 -4.35 6.83 -6.51
N GLU A 150 -5.13 5.77 -6.33
CA GLU A 150 -6.48 5.84 -5.77
C GLU A 150 -6.48 6.28 -4.30
N MET A 151 -5.43 5.95 -3.55
CA MET A 151 -5.26 6.43 -2.18
C MET A 151 -4.96 7.93 -2.17
N ILE A 152 -4.07 8.38 -3.04
CA ILE A 152 -3.76 9.80 -3.22
C ILE A 152 -5.00 10.59 -3.64
N ALA A 153 -5.83 10.04 -4.53
CA ALA A 153 -7.07 10.69 -4.96
C ALA A 153 -8.03 10.90 -3.78
N ARG A 154 -8.12 9.95 -2.84
CA ARG A 154 -8.94 10.08 -1.62
C ARG A 154 -8.30 10.93 -0.52
N GLN A 155 -6.96 11.00 -0.50
CA GLN A 155 -6.17 11.67 0.54
C GLN A 155 -5.01 12.44 -0.10
N PRO A 156 -5.26 13.61 -0.73
CA PRO A 156 -4.26 14.35 -1.50
C PRO A 156 -3.07 14.86 -0.69
N TYR A 157 -3.22 14.96 0.63
CA TYR A 157 -2.20 15.40 1.58
C TYR A 157 -1.13 14.33 1.88
N LEU A 158 -1.32 13.07 1.47
CA LEU A 158 -0.33 12.02 1.68
C LEU A 158 0.96 12.29 0.89
N PRO A 159 2.13 11.95 1.45
CA PRO A 159 3.39 12.03 0.73
C PRO A 159 3.37 11.12 -0.50
N ARG A 160 4.02 11.54 -1.57
CA ARG A 160 4.12 10.73 -2.81
C ARG A 160 5.06 9.54 -2.64
N HIS A 161 5.98 9.63 -1.69
CA HIS A 161 6.95 8.61 -1.35
C HIS A 161 7.38 8.77 0.10
N MET A 162 7.64 7.67 0.80
CA MET A 162 8.21 7.64 2.13
C MET A 162 9.26 6.54 2.20
N ALA A 163 10.48 6.90 2.57
CA ALA A 163 11.57 5.94 2.76
C ALA A 163 11.24 4.95 3.88
N GLY A 164 11.84 3.75 3.81
CA GLY A 164 11.74 2.75 4.86
C GLY A 164 12.25 3.26 6.20
N GLY A 165 11.65 2.80 7.29
CA GLY A 165 12.03 3.19 8.64
C GLY A 165 10.86 3.15 9.63
N PRO A 166 11.09 3.45 10.92
CA PRO A 166 10.09 3.33 11.99
C PRO A 166 8.81 4.13 11.76
N GLY A 167 8.89 5.30 11.10
CA GLY A 167 7.74 6.13 10.76
C GLY A 167 6.96 5.68 9.53
N ASN A 168 7.46 4.67 8.78
CA ASN A 168 6.82 4.21 7.56
C ASN A 168 5.62 3.31 7.87
N PRO A 169 4.46 3.51 7.22
CA PRO A 169 3.24 2.73 7.50
C PRO A 169 3.35 1.24 7.14
N LEU A 170 4.35 0.82 6.35
CA LEU A 170 4.59 -0.60 6.07
C LEU A 170 5.40 -1.31 7.17
N GLY A 171 5.96 -0.56 8.11
CA GLY A 171 6.73 -1.10 9.23
C GLY A 171 7.99 -1.86 8.82
N ALA A 172 8.41 -2.78 9.69
CA ALA A 172 9.70 -3.45 9.60
C ALA A 172 9.85 -4.41 8.40
N ARG A 173 8.76 -5.05 7.97
CA ARG A 173 8.78 -6.09 6.92
C ARG A 173 7.52 -6.00 6.04
N ALA A 174 7.66 -6.36 4.77
CA ALA A 174 6.53 -6.58 3.87
C ALA A 174 6.70 -7.83 3.01
N MET A 175 5.59 -8.55 2.81
CA MET A 175 5.44 -9.69 1.91
C MET A 175 4.35 -9.35 0.89
N TYR A 176 4.72 -9.32 -0.38
CA TYR A 176 3.84 -8.91 -1.48
C TYR A 176 3.08 -10.12 -2.01
N LEU A 177 1.79 -9.96 -2.30
CA LEU A 177 0.88 -11.04 -2.63
C LEU A 177 0.50 -11.04 -4.12
N GLY A 178 0.95 -12.05 -4.85
CA GLY A 178 0.67 -12.21 -6.28
C GLY A 178 1.06 -10.98 -7.10
N GLY A 179 0.32 -10.73 -8.17
CA GLY A 179 0.39 -9.49 -8.97
C GLY A 179 -0.53 -8.37 -8.46
N THR A 180 -0.97 -8.43 -7.19
CA THR A 180 -1.91 -7.49 -6.60
C THR A 180 -1.21 -6.32 -5.91
N VAL A 181 -2.00 -5.33 -5.48
CA VAL A 181 -1.52 -4.24 -4.61
C VAL A 181 -1.47 -4.64 -3.14
N TYR A 182 -1.92 -5.84 -2.78
CA TYR A 182 -2.04 -6.29 -1.39
C TYR A 182 -0.72 -6.81 -0.83
N ARG A 183 -0.55 -6.61 0.46
CA ARG A 183 0.65 -7.00 1.21
C ARG A 183 0.26 -7.50 2.59
N ILE A 184 1.09 -8.37 3.15
CA ILE A 184 1.18 -8.62 4.59
C ILE A 184 2.38 -7.81 5.06
N HIS A 185 2.20 -6.89 6.03
CA HIS A 185 3.25 -5.96 6.43
C HIS A 185 3.17 -5.55 7.90
N GLY A 186 4.23 -4.96 8.42
CA GLY A 186 4.26 -4.35 9.74
C GLY A 186 3.44 -3.07 9.81
N THR A 187 3.59 -2.33 10.90
CA THR A 187 2.90 -1.04 11.04
C THR A 187 3.67 -0.10 11.97
N ASN A 188 3.52 1.20 11.76
CA ASN A 188 3.89 2.25 12.70
C ASN A 188 2.73 2.65 13.63
N ALA A 189 1.57 1.96 13.51
CA ALA A 189 0.35 2.21 14.27
C ALA A 189 -0.18 0.89 14.87
N PRO A 190 0.51 0.31 15.87
CA PRO A 190 0.18 -1.01 16.44
C PRO A 190 -1.20 -1.08 17.09
N GLU A 191 -1.77 0.03 17.52
CA GLU A 191 -3.15 0.14 18.03
C GLU A 191 -4.22 -0.22 16.99
N THR A 192 -3.85 -0.26 15.70
CA THR A 192 -4.75 -0.67 14.61
C THR A 192 -4.87 -2.19 14.44
N ILE A 193 -4.10 -2.97 15.18
CA ILE A 193 -4.22 -4.44 15.19
C ILE A 193 -5.52 -4.83 15.86
N GLY A 194 -6.24 -5.76 15.24
CA GLY A 194 -7.59 -6.17 15.68
C GLY A 194 -8.72 -5.30 15.12
N THR A 195 -8.42 -4.38 14.22
CA THR A 195 -9.41 -3.45 13.62
C THR A 195 -9.49 -3.57 12.10
N HIS A 196 -10.57 -2.99 11.52
CA HIS A 196 -10.87 -2.97 10.09
C HIS A 196 -10.65 -1.55 9.53
N VAL A 197 -9.40 -1.15 9.30
CA VAL A 197 -9.05 0.24 8.91
C VAL A 197 -8.19 0.35 7.67
N SER A 198 -7.62 -0.75 7.17
CA SER A 198 -6.71 -0.70 6.02
C SER A 198 -7.45 -0.53 4.68
N SER A 199 -6.70 -0.31 3.61
CA SER A 199 -7.20 -0.36 2.23
C SER A 199 -6.99 -1.75 1.59
N GLY A 200 -7.15 -2.83 2.37
CA GLY A 200 -7.09 -4.22 1.93
C GLY A 200 -5.79 -4.96 2.28
N CYS A 201 -4.73 -4.25 2.67
CA CYS A 201 -3.51 -4.88 3.18
C CYS A 201 -3.72 -5.47 4.58
N ILE A 202 -2.93 -6.47 4.92
CA ILE A 202 -2.96 -7.18 6.20
C ILE A 202 -1.82 -6.64 7.06
N ARG A 203 -2.16 -6.05 8.20
CA ARG A 203 -1.21 -5.42 9.12
C ARG A 203 -0.91 -6.33 10.30
N LEU A 204 0.35 -6.39 10.71
CA LEU A 204 0.81 -7.00 11.95
C LEU A 204 1.62 -5.98 12.76
N THR A 205 1.89 -6.28 14.01
CA THR A 205 2.96 -5.56 14.73
C THR A 205 4.31 -5.80 14.05
N ASN A 206 5.29 -4.94 14.30
CA ASN A 206 6.63 -5.11 13.72
C ASN A 206 7.31 -6.40 14.22
N ASP A 207 7.07 -6.81 15.46
CA ASP A 207 7.60 -8.05 16.01
C ASP A 207 6.95 -9.27 15.36
N ASP A 208 5.64 -9.26 15.19
CA ASP A 208 4.90 -10.38 14.60
C ASP A 208 5.17 -10.52 13.10
N VAL A 209 5.26 -9.41 12.37
CA VAL A 209 5.61 -9.49 10.96
C VAL A 209 7.05 -9.96 10.75
N SER A 210 7.97 -9.64 11.67
CA SER A 210 9.36 -10.11 11.61
C SER A 210 9.44 -11.61 11.88
N ASP A 211 8.69 -12.12 12.84
CA ASP A 211 8.58 -13.56 13.11
C ASP A 211 7.95 -14.30 11.91
N LEU A 212 6.82 -13.82 11.38
CA LEU A 212 6.18 -14.43 10.21
C LEU A 212 7.09 -14.38 8.99
N TYR A 213 7.78 -13.25 8.77
CA TYR A 213 8.72 -13.06 7.66
C TYR A 213 9.86 -14.08 7.69
N SER A 214 10.37 -14.45 8.86
CA SER A 214 11.42 -15.45 9.00
C SER A 214 10.97 -16.88 8.60
N ARG A 215 9.68 -17.15 8.69
CA ARG A 215 9.07 -18.46 8.39
C ARG A 215 8.59 -18.61 6.95
N VAL A 216 8.16 -17.48 6.34
CA VAL A 216 7.55 -17.43 5.00
C VAL A 216 8.63 -17.27 3.94
N ASN A 217 8.52 -18.04 2.84
CA ASN A 217 9.36 -17.92 1.67
C ASN A 217 8.60 -17.33 0.46
N VAL A 218 9.32 -16.84 -0.54
CA VAL A 218 8.74 -16.57 -1.86
C VAL A 218 8.15 -17.87 -2.39
N GLY A 219 6.93 -17.82 -2.92
CA GLY A 219 6.14 -18.98 -3.31
C GLY A 219 5.20 -19.50 -2.21
N THR A 220 5.34 -19.08 -0.95
CA THR A 220 4.42 -19.49 0.11
C THR A 220 2.97 -19.17 -0.26
N ARG A 221 2.11 -20.17 -0.11
CA ARG A 221 0.67 -20.07 -0.35
C ARG A 221 -0.01 -19.24 0.75
N VAL A 222 -0.83 -18.28 0.34
CA VAL A 222 -1.63 -17.41 1.21
C VAL A 222 -3.09 -17.53 0.81
N ILE A 223 -3.94 -17.90 1.75
CA ILE A 223 -5.38 -18.07 1.56
C ILE A 223 -6.09 -17.05 2.41
N VAL A 224 -6.86 -16.16 1.79
CA VAL A 224 -7.73 -15.22 2.48
C VAL A 224 -9.14 -15.78 2.45
N LEU A 225 -9.67 -16.06 3.63
CA LEU A 225 -10.99 -16.67 3.78
C LEU A 225 -12.11 -15.69 3.42
N PRO A 226 -13.23 -16.18 2.85
CA PRO A 226 -14.40 -15.34 2.62
C PRO A 226 -14.94 -14.73 3.92
N MET A 227 -15.51 -13.53 3.81
CA MET A 227 -16.11 -12.80 4.95
C MET A 227 -17.27 -13.55 5.62
N GLU A 228 -17.98 -14.42 4.91
CA GLU A 228 -19.14 -15.15 5.37
C GLU A 228 -18.81 -16.30 6.33
N ARG A 229 -17.54 -16.66 6.49
CA ARG A 229 -17.11 -17.61 7.53
C ARG A 229 -16.95 -16.93 8.89
N ARG A 230 -17.97 -16.29 9.37
CA ARG A 230 -18.09 -16.04 10.81
C ARG A 230 -18.27 -17.42 11.43
N ALA A 231 -17.27 -17.86 12.22
CA ALA A 231 -17.23 -19.19 12.76
C ALA A 231 -18.56 -19.55 13.44
N ASP A 232 -19.25 -20.53 12.89
CA ASP A 232 -20.08 -21.43 13.66
C ASP A 232 -19.13 -22.28 14.53
N ASN A 233 -18.79 -21.77 15.71
CA ASN A 233 -18.11 -22.48 16.80
C ASN A 233 -18.81 -22.17 18.12
#